data_23598726e7a473e50821dd235b3cabf0
#
_entry.id   23598726e7a473e50821dd235b3cabf0
#
_cell.length_a   1.000
_cell.length_b   1.000
_cell.length_c   1.000
_cell.angle_alpha   90.00
_cell.angle_beta   90.00
_cell.angle_gamma   90.00
#
_symmetry.space_group_name_H-M   'P 1'
#
loop_
_entity.id
_entity.type
_entity.pdbx_description
1 polymer ?
#
loop_
_entity_poly.entity_id
_entity_poly.type
_entity_poly.pdbx_seq_one_letter_code
_entity_poly.pdbx_strand_id
1 'polypeptide(L)'
;MRRRQLLQRLMAGVMLATGLHLPAFASIEVAGVKFDDSVTVAGKELKLNGAGLRTKVIFKVYAAGLYLAEKKTTVPDVLTTSGPRRVSITMLREVSSDEFGKSFMEGLSSNTDKVERTRILPQTMKFGEVFAQIQTLKKGDQMLLDWIPGEGTQCYLNGKKLGDLMPDVAFYNAVLRIWLGDKPVDSSLKPALLGER
;
A
#
# COMPACT_ATOMS: atom_id res chain seq x y z
N MET A 1 -22.54 55.52 -62.08
CA MET A 1 -22.04 56.38 -60.98
C MET A 1 -22.22 55.67 -59.64
N ARG A 2 -21.17 55.73 -58.83
CA ARG A 2 -21.06 55.34 -57.39
C ARG A 2 -21.01 53.82 -57.12
N ARG A 3 -19.77 53.34 -57.08
CA ARG A 3 -19.30 52.15 -56.41
C ARG A 3 -19.45 52.36 -54.89
N ARG A 4 -20.10 51.44 -54.22
CA ARG A 4 -19.98 51.30 -52.75
C ARG A 4 -19.36 49.93 -52.48
N GLN A 5 -18.12 49.97 -52.05
CA GLN A 5 -17.38 48.83 -51.55
C GLN A 5 -17.88 48.45 -50.17
N LEU A 6 -18.41 47.28 -50.03
CA LEU A 6 -18.68 46.65 -48.72
C LEU A 6 -17.42 45.92 -48.27
N LEU A 7 -16.76 46.48 -47.27
CA LEU A 7 -15.74 45.82 -46.49
C LEU A 7 -16.38 44.74 -45.60
N GLN A 8 -16.28 43.52 -46.00
CA GLN A 8 -16.56 42.39 -45.09
C GLN A 8 -15.35 42.18 -44.19
N ARG A 9 -15.52 42.49 -42.87
CA ARG A 9 -14.57 42.19 -41.83
C ARG A 9 -14.76 40.69 -41.45
N LEU A 10 -13.85 39.84 -41.86
CA LEU A 10 -13.68 38.49 -41.30
C LEU A 10 -13.14 38.65 -39.87
N MET A 11 -13.97 38.44 -38.88
CA MET A 11 -13.51 38.11 -37.51
C MET A 11 -13.17 36.62 -37.44
N ALA A 12 -11.89 36.30 -37.50
CA ALA A 12 -11.38 35.00 -37.19
C ALA A 12 -11.40 34.82 -35.67
N GLY A 13 -12.41 34.13 -35.13
CA GLY A 13 -12.47 33.73 -33.72
C GLY A 13 -11.44 32.64 -33.47
N VAL A 14 -10.36 32.98 -32.80
CA VAL A 14 -9.41 32.00 -32.25
C VAL A 14 -10.07 31.38 -31.00
N MET A 15 -10.67 30.20 -31.13
CA MET A 15 -11.04 29.37 -29.97
C MET A 15 -9.75 28.86 -29.31
N LEU A 16 -9.34 29.47 -28.20
CA LEU A 16 -8.37 28.89 -27.30
C LEU A 16 -9.06 27.68 -26.63
N ALA A 17 -8.79 26.47 -27.15
CA ALA A 17 -9.11 25.26 -26.46
C ALA A 17 -8.11 25.10 -25.29
N THR A 18 -8.50 25.61 -24.11
CA THR A 18 -7.79 25.28 -22.87
C THR A 18 -8.04 23.81 -22.56
N GLY A 19 -7.15 22.94 -23.03
CA GLY A 19 -7.14 21.53 -22.66
C GLY A 19 -6.96 21.41 -21.15
N LEU A 20 -7.99 20.96 -20.45
CA LEU A 20 -7.90 20.48 -19.07
C LEU A 20 -6.96 19.28 -19.08
N HIS A 21 -5.68 19.51 -18.79
CA HIS A 21 -4.72 18.44 -18.52
C HIS A 21 -5.09 17.86 -17.15
N LEU A 22 -5.93 16.83 -17.14
CA LEU A 22 -6.06 15.98 -15.96
C LEU A 22 -4.69 15.32 -15.73
N PRO A 23 -4.11 15.41 -14.53
CA PRO A 23 -2.88 14.71 -14.23
C PRO A 23 -3.13 13.21 -14.45
N ALA A 24 -2.43 12.63 -15.43
CA ALA A 24 -2.40 11.19 -15.58
C ALA A 24 -1.59 10.67 -14.39
N PHE A 25 -2.29 10.13 -13.39
CA PHE A 25 -1.63 9.38 -12.32
C PHE A 25 -0.99 8.16 -12.97
N ALA A 26 0.33 8.12 -12.98
CA ALA A 26 1.04 6.93 -13.37
C ALA A 26 0.68 5.84 -12.36
N SER A 27 0.48 4.62 -12.79
CA SER A 27 0.18 3.47 -11.94
C SER A 27 1.09 2.32 -12.32
N ILE A 28 1.47 1.53 -11.32
CA ILE A 28 2.21 0.28 -11.55
C ILE A 28 1.20 -0.86 -11.49
N GLU A 29 1.26 -1.78 -12.46
CA GLU A 29 0.43 -2.97 -12.47
C GLU A 29 1.24 -4.21 -12.08
N VAL A 30 0.75 -4.96 -11.10
CA VAL A 30 1.36 -6.22 -10.63
C VAL A 30 0.31 -7.31 -10.69
N ALA A 31 0.47 -8.26 -11.60
CA ALA A 31 -0.43 -9.41 -11.78
C ALA A 31 -1.93 -9.02 -11.93
N GLY A 32 -2.22 -7.93 -12.65
CA GLY A 32 -3.56 -7.41 -12.87
C GLY A 32 -4.08 -6.46 -11.78
N VAL A 33 -3.28 -6.21 -10.72
CA VAL A 33 -3.61 -5.24 -9.67
C VAL A 33 -2.90 -3.93 -9.95
N LYS A 34 -3.66 -2.84 -10.01
CA LYS A 34 -3.12 -1.48 -10.18
C LYS A 34 -2.81 -0.86 -8.82
N PHE A 35 -1.63 -0.27 -8.71
CA PHE A 35 -1.18 0.53 -7.59
C PHE A 35 -1.00 1.97 -8.08
N ASP A 36 -1.77 2.90 -7.53
CA ASP A 36 -1.63 4.32 -7.85
C ASP A 36 -0.28 4.86 -7.37
N ASP A 37 0.29 5.82 -8.06
CA ASP A 37 1.59 6.43 -7.71
C ASP A 37 1.58 7.10 -6.33
N SER A 38 0.40 7.57 -5.89
CA SER A 38 0.23 8.16 -4.56
C SER A 38 -1.12 7.82 -3.94
N VAL A 39 -1.17 7.86 -2.61
CA VAL A 39 -2.38 7.68 -1.79
C VAL A 39 -2.35 8.65 -0.62
N THR A 40 -3.52 8.96 -0.06
CA THR A 40 -3.61 9.80 1.14
C THR A 40 -3.84 8.94 2.38
N VAL A 41 -3.03 9.15 3.43
CA VAL A 41 -3.17 8.51 4.74
C VAL A 41 -3.09 9.59 5.82
N ALA A 42 -4.10 9.69 6.68
CA ALA A 42 -4.19 10.69 7.74
C ALA A 42 -3.90 12.13 7.24
N GLY A 43 -4.45 12.50 6.08
CA GLY A 43 -4.28 13.82 5.45
C GLY A 43 -2.90 14.09 4.84
N LYS A 44 -2.01 13.09 4.78
CA LYS A 44 -0.69 13.19 4.14
C LYS A 44 -0.65 12.36 2.86
N GLU A 45 -0.11 12.94 1.80
CA GLU A 45 0.18 12.21 0.57
C GLU A 45 1.39 11.29 0.77
N LEU A 46 1.22 10.03 0.39
CA LEU A 46 2.27 9.01 0.35
C LEU A 46 2.51 8.59 -1.10
N LYS A 47 3.75 8.39 -1.45
CA LYS A 47 4.18 7.89 -2.77
C LYS A 47 4.36 6.39 -2.75
N LEU A 48 4.02 5.73 -3.82
CA LEU A 48 4.33 4.32 -4.00
C LEU A 48 5.85 4.13 -3.99
N ASN A 49 6.35 3.49 -2.94
CA ASN A 49 7.76 3.14 -2.81
C ASN A 49 8.13 2.02 -3.78
N GLY A 50 7.31 0.98 -3.78
CA GLY A 50 7.42 -0.15 -4.69
C GLY A 50 6.24 -1.09 -4.53
N ALA A 51 6.06 -1.97 -5.52
CA ALA A 51 5.02 -3.00 -5.51
C ALA A 51 5.54 -4.29 -6.12
N GLY A 52 5.03 -5.43 -5.63
CA GLY A 52 5.45 -6.73 -6.09
C GLY A 52 4.45 -7.82 -5.78
N LEU A 53 4.77 -9.02 -6.23
CA LEU A 53 3.94 -10.21 -6.14
C LEU A 53 4.47 -11.15 -5.06
N ARG A 54 3.60 -11.63 -4.16
CA ARG A 54 3.91 -12.78 -3.33
C ARG A 54 3.50 -14.07 -4.01
N THR A 55 4.47 -14.95 -4.16
CA THR A 55 4.27 -16.31 -4.69
C THR A 55 4.58 -17.32 -3.60
N LYS A 56 3.74 -18.36 -3.46
CA LYS A 56 4.00 -19.52 -2.59
C LYS A 56 4.04 -20.76 -3.46
N VAL A 57 5.22 -21.34 -3.62
CA VAL A 57 5.52 -22.40 -4.58
C VAL A 57 5.24 -21.89 -6.01
N ILE A 58 4.11 -22.25 -6.62
CA ILE A 58 3.70 -21.81 -7.96
C ILE A 58 2.47 -20.89 -7.94
N PHE A 59 1.88 -20.65 -6.76
CA PHE A 59 0.64 -19.90 -6.64
C PHE A 59 0.88 -18.43 -6.36
N LYS A 60 0.33 -17.57 -7.18
CA LYS A 60 0.22 -16.13 -6.90
C LYS A 60 -0.77 -15.93 -5.78
N VAL A 61 -0.32 -15.44 -4.62
CA VAL A 61 -1.16 -15.31 -3.42
C VAL A 61 -1.77 -13.93 -3.33
N TYR A 62 -0.95 -12.89 -3.43
CA TYR A 62 -1.39 -11.49 -3.44
C TYR A 62 -0.36 -10.58 -4.12
N ALA A 63 -0.81 -9.43 -4.57
CA ALA A 63 0.04 -8.30 -4.91
C ALA A 63 0.12 -7.37 -3.69
N ALA A 64 1.31 -6.82 -3.42
CA ALA A 64 1.53 -5.90 -2.32
C ALA A 64 2.22 -4.63 -2.79
N GLY A 65 1.85 -3.48 -2.20
CA GLY A 65 2.47 -2.18 -2.42
C GLY A 65 2.83 -1.52 -1.09
N LEU A 66 3.97 -0.88 -1.05
CA LEU A 66 4.44 -0.08 0.07
C LEU A 66 4.37 1.41 -0.30
N TYR A 67 3.75 2.21 0.56
CA TYR A 67 3.62 3.66 0.39
C TYR A 67 4.29 4.39 1.54
N LEU A 68 5.11 5.37 1.20
CA LEU A 68 5.90 6.17 2.13
C LEU A 68 5.79 7.66 1.75
N ALA A 69 6.03 8.57 2.70
CA ALA A 69 6.08 10.01 2.42
C ALA A 69 7.19 10.35 1.41
N GLU A 70 8.30 9.64 1.47
CA GLU A 70 9.43 9.72 0.54
C GLU A 70 9.92 8.33 0.18
N LYS A 71 10.40 8.14 -1.06
CA LYS A 71 10.96 6.86 -1.50
C LYS A 71 12.21 6.49 -0.70
N LYS A 72 12.28 5.22 -0.29
CA LYS A 72 13.39 4.64 0.45
C LYS A 72 13.79 3.30 -0.18
N THR A 73 15.08 3.07 -0.33
CA THR A 73 15.64 1.88 -0.98
C THR A 73 16.28 0.90 -0.01
N THR A 74 16.41 1.29 1.27
CA THR A 74 16.98 0.42 2.30
C THR A 74 15.98 0.13 3.41
N VAL A 75 16.07 -1.05 4.01
CA VAL A 75 15.17 -1.45 5.11
C VAL A 75 15.30 -0.52 6.32
N PRO A 76 16.51 -0.16 6.80
CA PRO A 76 16.65 0.79 7.91
C PRO A 76 15.93 2.12 7.64
N ASP A 77 16.05 2.68 6.43
CA ASP A 77 15.41 3.95 6.08
C ASP A 77 13.88 3.83 6.08
N VAL A 78 13.33 2.69 5.61
CA VAL A 78 11.89 2.43 5.66
C VAL A 78 11.39 2.36 7.10
N LEU A 79 12.12 1.63 7.98
CA LEU A 79 11.71 1.41 9.37
C LEU A 79 11.83 2.67 10.24
N THR A 80 12.74 3.60 9.89
CA THR A 80 12.98 4.85 10.63
C THR A 80 12.31 6.07 10.00
N THR A 81 11.65 5.89 8.86
CA THR A 81 10.97 7.01 8.17
C THR A 81 9.92 7.66 9.07
N SER A 82 9.92 8.99 9.09
CA SER A 82 8.90 9.78 9.77
C SER A 82 7.60 9.83 8.96
N GLY A 83 6.48 10.05 9.66
CA GLY A 83 5.19 10.20 9.02
C GLY A 83 4.40 8.90 8.82
N PRO A 84 3.24 8.99 8.18
CA PRO A 84 2.40 7.83 7.89
C PRO A 84 3.08 6.88 6.90
N ARG A 85 2.68 5.62 6.96
CA ARG A 85 3.12 4.56 6.04
C ARG A 85 1.94 3.64 5.78
N ARG A 86 1.86 3.05 4.58
CA ARG A 86 0.83 2.07 4.21
C ARG A 86 1.43 0.86 3.55
N VAL A 87 1.00 -0.31 3.96
CA VAL A 87 1.06 -1.54 3.17
C VAL A 87 -0.32 -1.80 2.60
N SER A 88 -0.40 -1.97 1.28
CA SER A 88 -1.61 -2.37 0.56
C SER A 88 -1.43 -3.79 0.02
N ILE A 89 -2.37 -4.68 0.30
CA ILE A 89 -2.37 -6.07 -0.15
C ILE A 89 -3.66 -6.31 -0.90
N THR A 90 -3.58 -6.83 -2.13
CA THR A 90 -4.75 -7.28 -2.88
C THR A 90 -4.63 -8.77 -3.17
N MET A 91 -5.62 -9.53 -2.72
CA MET A 91 -5.62 -10.99 -2.86
C MET A 91 -5.80 -11.41 -4.31
N LEU A 92 -4.99 -12.35 -4.79
CA LEU A 92 -5.06 -12.91 -6.14
C LEU A 92 -5.73 -14.28 -6.17
N ARG A 93 -5.94 -14.85 -5.00
CA ARG A 93 -6.69 -16.10 -4.77
C ARG A 93 -7.42 -16.04 -3.44
N GLU A 94 -8.32 -16.96 -3.24
CA GLU A 94 -8.93 -17.18 -1.93
C GLU A 94 -7.92 -17.81 -0.95
N VAL A 95 -7.91 -17.30 0.28
CA VAL A 95 -7.07 -17.80 1.39
C VAL A 95 -7.90 -17.74 2.66
N SER A 96 -7.96 -18.84 3.42
CA SER A 96 -8.64 -18.83 4.71
C SER A 96 -7.95 -17.85 5.68
N SER A 97 -8.72 -17.33 6.61
CA SER A 97 -8.21 -16.47 7.68
C SER A 97 -7.13 -17.17 8.49
N ASP A 98 -7.31 -18.45 8.79
CA ASP A 98 -6.34 -19.27 9.53
C ASP A 98 -5.01 -19.42 8.77
N GLU A 99 -5.06 -19.71 7.45
CA GLU A 99 -3.84 -19.82 6.64
C GLU A 99 -3.10 -18.47 6.56
N PHE A 100 -3.86 -17.37 6.39
CA PHE A 100 -3.27 -16.04 6.35
C PHE A 100 -2.68 -15.65 7.70
N GLY A 101 -3.43 -15.84 8.80
CA GLY A 101 -2.98 -15.57 10.16
C GLY A 101 -1.76 -16.38 10.55
N LYS A 102 -1.73 -17.68 10.22
CA LYS A 102 -0.55 -18.54 10.42
C LYS A 102 0.67 -18.02 9.68
N SER A 103 0.54 -17.69 8.39
CA SER A 103 1.64 -17.11 7.60
C SER A 103 2.13 -15.78 8.16
N PHE A 104 1.21 -14.95 8.66
CA PHE A 104 1.53 -13.69 9.31
C PHE A 104 2.36 -13.91 10.58
N MET A 105 1.91 -14.80 11.47
CA MET A 105 2.60 -15.11 12.72
C MET A 105 3.97 -15.77 12.48
N GLU A 106 4.09 -16.64 11.49
CA GLU A 106 5.36 -17.23 11.07
C GLU A 106 6.34 -16.15 10.57
N GLY A 107 5.87 -15.23 9.70
CA GLY A 107 6.67 -14.13 9.19
C GLY A 107 7.11 -13.17 10.30
N LEU A 108 6.19 -12.83 11.23
CA LEU A 108 6.48 -11.98 12.37
C LEU A 108 7.55 -12.62 13.28
N SER A 109 7.35 -13.87 13.69
CA SER A 109 8.23 -14.58 14.61
C SER A 109 9.62 -14.85 14.02
N SER A 110 9.71 -15.04 12.71
CA SER A 110 10.97 -15.27 12.01
C SER A 110 11.86 -14.02 11.91
N ASN A 111 11.25 -12.82 12.05
CA ASN A 111 11.93 -11.53 11.90
C ASN A 111 11.92 -10.68 13.17
N THR A 112 11.61 -11.26 14.32
CA THR A 112 11.63 -10.60 15.64
C THR A 112 12.36 -11.49 16.64
N ASP A 113 13.10 -10.87 17.58
CA ASP A 113 13.68 -11.59 18.70
C ASP A 113 12.67 -11.80 19.85
N LYS A 114 13.09 -12.48 20.91
CA LYS A 114 12.21 -12.79 22.05
C LYS A 114 11.77 -11.53 22.80
N VAL A 115 12.66 -10.56 22.96
CA VAL A 115 12.38 -9.32 23.70
C VAL A 115 11.37 -8.49 22.93
N GLU A 116 11.59 -8.33 21.65
CA GLU A 116 10.69 -7.59 20.78
C GLU A 116 9.30 -8.25 20.69
N ARG A 117 9.23 -9.59 20.53
CA ARG A 117 7.94 -10.32 20.56
C ARG A 117 7.17 -10.09 21.86
N THR A 118 7.86 -10.08 23.01
CA THR A 118 7.23 -9.79 24.30
C THR A 118 6.68 -8.37 24.34
N ARG A 119 7.44 -7.40 23.81
CA ARG A 119 7.04 -5.99 23.76
C ARG A 119 5.77 -5.78 22.92
N ILE A 120 5.69 -6.42 21.75
CA ILE A 120 4.58 -6.23 20.80
C ILE A 120 3.42 -7.23 21.01
N LEU A 121 3.50 -8.09 22.02
CA LEU A 121 2.50 -9.13 22.27
C LEU A 121 1.07 -8.58 22.37
N PRO A 122 0.79 -7.49 23.11
CA PRO A 122 -0.57 -6.95 23.21
C PRO A 122 -1.15 -6.55 21.83
N GLN A 123 -0.33 -5.92 20.96
CA GLN A 123 -0.74 -5.52 19.62
C GLN A 123 -0.93 -6.75 18.72
N THR A 124 -0.06 -7.74 18.85
CA THR A 124 -0.17 -9.00 18.11
C THR A 124 -1.46 -9.75 18.46
N MET A 125 -1.87 -9.75 19.72
CA MET A 125 -3.14 -10.35 20.14
C MET A 125 -4.34 -9.60 19.54
N LYS A 126 -4.35 -8.26 19.62
CA LYS A 126 -5.41 -7.44 18.98
C LYS A 126 -5.48 -7.67 17.47
N PHE A 127 -4.32 -7.82 16.82
CA PHE A 127 -4.28 -8.14 15.39
C PHE A 127 -4.88 -9.52 15.10
N GLY A 128 -4.62 -10.50 15.96
CA GLY A 128 -5.27 -11.83 15.88
C GLY A 128 -6.80 -11.75 15.97
N GLU A 129 -7.34 -10.90 16.84
CA GLU A 129 -8.79 -10.67 16.99
C GLU A 129 -9.40 -10.07 15.70
N VAL A 130 -8.66 -9.26 14.97
CA VAL A 130 -9.09 -8.74 13.65
C VAL A 130 -9.32 -9.89 12.67
N PHE A 131 -8.39 -10.86 12.61
CA PHE A 131 -8.53 -12.02 11.72
C PHE A 131 -9.62 -13.00 12.16
N ALA A 132 -9.87 -13.11 13.46
CA ALA A 132 -10.97 -13.95 13.97
C ALA A 132 -12.36 -13.51 13.47
N GLN A 133 -12.50 -12.25 13.02
CA GLN A 133 -13.74 -11.72 12.45
C GLN A 133 -13.89 -12.00 10.94
N ILE A 134 -12.83 -12.49 10.30
CA ILE A 134 -12.78 -12.76 8.86
C ILE A 134 -12.72 -14.28 8.67
N GLN A 135 -13.68 -14.87 7.98
CA GLN A 135 -13.62 -16.31 7.69
C GLN A 135 -12.64 -16.62 6.55
N THR A 136 -12.68 -15.80 5.52
CA THR A 136 -11.93 -16.02 4.26
C THR A 136 -11.65 -14.69 3.60
N LEU A 137 -10.41 -14.52 3.14
CA LEU A 137 -10.00 -13.46 2.23
C LEU A 137 -10.21 -13.95 0.80
N LYS A 138 -11.10 -13.30 0.07
CA LYS A 138 -11.46 -13.68 -1.31
C LYS A 138 -10.52 -13.04 -2.32
N LYS A 139 -10.44 -13.61 -3.52
CA LYS A 139 -9.76 -12.96 -4.63
C LYS A 139 -10.37 -11.56 -4.88
N GLY A 140 -9.50 -10.56 -4.96
CA GLY A 140 -9.88 -9.15 -5.13
C GLY A 140 -10.04 -8.39 -3.81
N ASP A 141 -10.12 -9.07 -2.66
CA ASP A 141 -10.14 -8.38 -1.38
C ASP A 141 -8.87 -7.57 -1.17
N GLN A 142 -9.06 -6.32 -0.71
CA GLN A 142 -7.97 -5.41 -0.41
C GLN A 142 -7.85 -5.22 1.10
N MET A 143 -6.67 -5.54 1.63
CA MET A 143 -6.28 -5.25 3.01
C MET A 143 -5.29 -4.10 3.03
N LEU A 144 -5.52 -3.12 3.90
CA LEU A 144 -4.59 -2.02 4.14
C LEU A 144 -4.13 -2.06 5.59
N LEU A 145 -2.85 -1.79 5.80
CA LEU A 145 -2.25 -1.59 7.12
C LEU A 145 -1.59 -0.22 7.11
N ASP A 146 -2.18 0.71 7.86
CA ASP A 146 -1.72 2.09 7.95
C ASP A 146 -1.04 2.33 9.29
N TRP A 147 0.18 2.83 9.28
CA TRP A 147 0.78 3.48 10.42
C TRP A 147 0.40 4.95 10.43
N ILE A 148 -0.21 5.40 11.53
CA ILE A 148 -0.61 6.80 11.76
C ILE A 148 0.17 7.29 12.97
N PRO A 149 1.13 8.23 12.79
CA PRO A 149 1.93 8.77 13.88
C PRO A 149 1.07 9.37 14.99
N GLY A 150 1.37 9.01 16.24
CA GLY A 150 0.62 9.47 17.41
C GLY A 150 -0.66 8.67 17.70
N GLU A 151 -1.14 7.86 16.75
CA GLU A 151 -2.36 7.04 16.92
C GLU A 151 -2.03 5.55 16.98
N GLY A 152 -1.36 5.01 15.95
CA GLY A 152 -1.03 3.58 15.88
C GLY A 152 -1.23 2.96 14.51
N THR A 153 -1.27 1.64 14.47
CA THR A 153 -1.58 0.85 13.27
C THR A 153 -3.08 0.64 13.14
N GLN A 154 -3.65 1.01 11.99
CA GLN A 154 -5.05 0.75 11.64
C GLN A 154 -5.11 -0.23 10.47
N CYS A 155 -5.95 -1.27 10.63
CA CYS A 155 -6.26 -2.21 9.56
C CYS A 155 -7.56 -1.83 8.86
N TYR A 156 -7.64 -2.15 7.56
CA TYR A 156 -8.86 -2.03 6.77
C TYR A 156 -9.01 -3.27 5.88
N LEU A 157 -10.24 -3.67 5.64
CA LEU A 157 -10.60 -4.64 4.61
C LEU A 157 -11.68 -4.04 3.72
N ASN A 158 -11.39 -3.97 2.42
CA ASN A 158 -12.31 -3.38 1.41
C ASN A 158 -12.84 -1.99 1.82
N GLY A 159 -11.94 -1.15 2.35
CA GLY A 159 -12.23 0.22 2.79
C GLY A 159 -12.91 0.34 4.16
N LYS A 160 -13.29 -0.76 4.81
CA LYS A 160 -13.87 -0.75 6.15
C LYS A 160 -12.79 -0.96 7.20
N LYS A 161 -12.80 -0.15 8.27
CA LYS A 161 -11.92 -0.34 9.42
C LYS A 161 -12.15 -1.70 10.06
N LEU A 162 -11.07 -2.37 10.42
CA LEU A 162 -11.08 -3.63 11.17
C LEU A 162 -10.37 -3.42 12.50
N GLY A 163 -11.07 -3.74 13.58
CA GLY A 163 -10.55 -3.66 14.92
C GLY A 163 -10.15 -2.24 15.35
N ASP A 164 -9.57 -2.15 16.53
CA ASP A 164 -9.09 -0.91 17.12
C ASP A 164 -7.67 -0.58 16.64
N LEU A 165 -7.27 0.68 16.84
CA LEU A 165 -5.91 1.13 16.65
C LEU A 165 -4.93 0.35 17.56
N MET A 166 -3.83 -0.08 16.99
CA MET A 166 -2.75 -0.77 17.71
C MET A 166 -1.57 0.20 17.87
N PRO A 167 -1.38 0.77 19.07
CA PRO A 167 -0.31 1.72 19.32
C PRO A 167 1.07 1.04 19.25
N ASP A 168 2.12 1.84 19.28
CA ASP A 168 3.54 1.46 19.22
C ASP A 168 4.03 1.14 17.80
N VAL A 169 4.95 1.98 17.34
CA VAL A 169 5.63 1.83 16.04
C VAL A 169 6.44 0.53 15.95
N ALA A 170 6.85 -0.04 17.09
CA ALA A 170 7.58 -1.31 17.10
C ALA A 170 6.73 -2.44 16.51
N PHE A 171 5.42 -2.47 16.79
CA PHE A 171 4.52 -3.44 16.18
C PHE A 171 4.45 -3.25 14.65
N TYR A 172 4.22 -2.02 14.18
CA TYR A 172 4.18 -1.76 12.74
C TYR A 172 5.49 -2.11 12.04
N ASN A 173 6.63 -1.78 12.65
CA ASN A 173 7.94 -2.12 12.13
C ASN A 173 8.18 -3.65 12.10
N ALA A 174 7.71 -4.38 13.11
CA ALA A 174 7.75 -5.84 13.11
C ALA A 174 6.90 -6.42 11.97
N VAL A 175 5.71 -5.86 11.73
CA VAL A 175 4.87 -6.24 10.59
C VAL A 175 5.56 -5.96 9.26
N LEU A 176 6.18 -4.80 9.07
CA LEU A 176 6.94 -4.50 7.84
C LEU A 176 8.05 -5.52 7.58
N ARG A 177 8.71 -6.01 8.62
CA ARG A 177 9.78 -7.01 8.48
C ARG A 177 9.30 -8.38 8.03
N ILE A 178 7.99 -8.67 8.04
CA ILE A 178 7.44 -9.87 7.39
C ILE A 178 7.86 -9.91 5.92
N TRP A 179 7.93 -8.75 5.26
CA TRP A 179 8.33 -8.62 3.86
C TRP A 179 9.75 -8.11 3.68
N LEU A 180 10.24 -7.26 4.58
CA LEU A 180 11.50 -6.53 4.42
C LEU A 180 12.64 -7.06 5.30
N GLY A 181 12.35 -7.95 6.24
CA GLY A 181 13.34 -8.48 7.17
C GLY A 181 14.36 -9.43 6.54
N ASP A 182 15.17 -10.06 7.37
CA ASP A 182 16.23 -10.98 6.92
C ASP A 182 15.66 -12.32 6.43
N LYS A 183 14.47 -12.69 6.93
CA LYS A 183 13.71 -13.87 6.52
C LYS A 183 12.34 -13.48 5.96
N PRO A 184 12.31 -12.79 4.80
CA PRO A 184 11.06 -12.33 4.23
C PRO A 184 10.21 -13.52 3.78
N VAL A 185 8.87 -13.36 3.83
CA VAL A 185 7.93 -14.39 3.37
C VAL A 185 8.05 -14.72 1.89
N ASP A 186 8.70 -13.84 1.13
CA ASP A 186 9.05 -14.02 -0.28
C ASP A 186 10.27 -13.14 -0.60
N SER A 187 11.36 -13.79 -1.01
CA SER A 187 12.64 -13.12 -1.29
C SER A 187 12.57 -12.18 -2.50
N SER A 188 11.67 -12.44 -3.46
CA SER A 188 11.51 -11.59 -4.64
C SER A 188 10.65 -10.35 -4.35
N LEU A 189 9.78 -10.43 -3.36
CA LEU A 189 8.90 -9.32 -2.99
C LEU A 189 9.66 -8.21 -2.25
N LYS A 190 10.68 -8.55 -1.45
CA LYS A 190 11.48 -7.58 -0.70
C LYS A 190 12.11 -6.50 -1.59
N PRO A 191 12.94 -6.82 -2.62
CA PRO A 191 13.51 -5.81 -3.51
C PRO A 191 12.41 -5.03 -4.26
N ALA A 192 11.34 -5.68 -4.68
CA ALA A 192 10.24 -5.01 -5.37
C ALA A 192 9.56 -3.92 -4.48
N LEU A 193 9.36 -4.18 -3.20
CA LEU A 193 8.82 -3.19 -2.25
C LEU A 193 9.81 -2.05 -1.95
N LEU A 194 11.12 -2.31 -2.05
CA LEU A 194 12.18 -1.30 -1.93
C LEU A 194 12.39 -0.50 -3.22
N GLY A 195 11.59 -0.73 -4.26
CA GLY A 195 11.63 0.01 -5.52
C GLY A 195 12.68 -0.48 -6.50
N GLU A 196 13.30 -1.63 -6.25
CA GLU A 196 14.16 -2.31 -7.21
C GLU A 196 13.29 -3.00 -8.29
N ARG A 197 13.66 -2.82 -9.56
CA ARG A 197 12.96 -3.40 -10.72
C ARG A 197 13.72 -4.57 -11.28
#